data_70f2b0bfc8c2c2a66c0630fe92b9b4b5
#
_entry.id   70f2b0bfc8c2c2a66c0630fe92b9b4b5
#
_cell.length_a   1.000
_cell.length_b   1.000
_cell.length_c   1.000
_cell.angle_alpha   90.00
_cell.angle_beta   90.00
_cell.angle_gamma   90.00
#
_symmetry.space_group_name_H-M   'P 1'
#
loop_
_entity.id
_entity.type
_entity.pdbx_description
1 polymer ?
#
loop_
_entity_poly.entity_id
_entity_poly.type
_entity_poly.pdbx_seq_one_letter_code
_entity_poly.pdbx_strand_id
1 'polypeptide(L)'
;MPFNALFSFLIKKRLQQIELFRDNPAMAQLEVFHSLIRSARYTEWGRKHDYGTITDPDEFRQRVPVQDYEDVKPFVARLRKGEQNLLWPTDMKWFAKSSGTTGDRSKFIP
;
A
#
# COMPACT_ATOMS: atom_id res chain seq x y z
N MET A 1 -9.19 -21.70 -30.86
CA MET A 1 -8.15 -22.22 -29.99
C MET A 1 -8.47 -21.90 -28.55
N PRO A 2 -8.40 -22.83 -27.62
CA PRO A 2 -8.80 -22.59 -26.22
C PRO A 2 -8.01 -21.47 -25.54
N PHE A 3 -6.77 -21.24 -25.97
CA PHE A 3 -5.89 -20.18 -25.43
C PHE A 3 -6.42 -18.76 -25.70
N ASN A 4 -6.95 -18.53 -26.90
CA ASN A 4 -7.50 -17.22 -27.26
C ASN A 4 -8.80 -16.92 -26.51
N ALA A 5 -9.62 -17.93 -26.24
CA ALA A 5 -10.86 -17.76 -25.49
C ALA A 5 -10.59 -17.40 -24.02
N LEU A 6 -9.62 -18.09 -23.38
CA LEU A 6 -9.22 -17.81 -22.00
C LEU A 6 -8.61 -16.40 -21.88
N PHE A 7 -7.73 -16.05 -22.80
CA PHE A 7 -7.09 -14.73 -22.84
C PHE A 7 -8.10 -13.61 -23.07
N SER A 8 -9.04 -13.81 -24.00
CA SER A 8 -10.14 -12.86 -24.25
C SER A 8 -11.04 -12.71 -23.04
N PHE A 9 -11.32 -13.78 -22.31
CA PHE A 9 -12.10 -13.74 -21.08
C PHE A 9 -11.40 -12.92 -19.99
N LEU A 10 -10.12 -13.13 -19.77
CA LEU A 10 -9.32 -12.39 -18.80
C LEU A 10 -9.24 -10.90 -19.12
N ILE A 11 -9.04 -10.57 -20.41
CA ILE A 11 -9.03 -9.17 -20.88
C ILE A 11 -10.38 -8.52 -20.70
N LYS A 12 -11.48 -9.18 -21.04
CA LYS A 12 -12.82 -8.64 -20.86
C LYS A 12 -13.11 -8.33 -19.38
N LYS A 13 -12.74 -9.25 -18.48
CA LYS A 13 -12.88 -9.02 -17.04
C LYS A 13 -12.06 -7.80 -16.57
N ARG A 14 -10.85 -7.65 -17.09
CA ARG A 14 -9.99 -6.51 -16.75
C ARG A 14 -10.53 -5.18 -17.30
N LEU A 15 -11.08 -5.19 -18.51
CA LEU A 15 -11.72 -4.02 -19.11
C LEU A 15 -12.92 -3.56 -18.28
N GLN A 16 -13.77 -4.48 -17.82
CA GLN A 16 -14.89 -4.15 -16.93
C GLN A 16 -14.43 -3.46 -15.64
N GLN A 17 -13.34 -3.91 -15.04
CA GLN A 17 -12.76 -3.27 -13.85
C GLN A 17 -12.27 -1.85 -14.17
N ILE A 18 -11.62 -1.65 -15.31
CA ILE A 18 -11.15 -0.33 -15.74
C ILE A 18 -12.33 0.62 -15.99
N GLU A 19 -13.40 0.13 -16.60
CA GLU A 19 -14.63 0.90 -16.80
C GLU A 19 -15.28 1.32 -15.47
N LEU A 20 -15.33 0.43 -14.48
CA LEU A 20 -15.80 0.76 -13.13
C LEU A 20 -14.97 1.88 -12.49
N PHE A 21 -13.64 1.84 -12.62
CA PHE A 21 -12.77 2.90 -12.11
C PHE A 21 -13.00 4.23 -12.82
N ARG A 22 -13.21 4.18 -14.15
CA ARG A 22 -13.49 5.36 -14.94
C ARG A 22 -14.84 6.01 -14.57
N ASP A 23 -15.85 5.18 -14.41
CA ASP A 23 -17.24 5.66 -14.23
C ASP A 23 -17.54 6.02 -12.77
N ASN A 24 -16.87 5.36 -11.81
CA ASN A 24 -17.04 5.58 -10.37
C ASN A 24 -15.69 5.70 -9.64
N PRO A 25 -14.88 6.72 -9.93
CA PRO A 25 -13.54 6.82 -9.36
C PRO A 25 -13.53 7.00 -7.83
N ALA A 26 -14.49 7.75 -7.28
CA ALA A 26 -14.60 7.96 -5.84
C ALA A 26 -14.90 6.67 -5.08
N MET A 27 -15.81 5.83 -5.60
CA MET A 27 -16.14 4.53 -5.01
C MET A 27 -14.96 3.57 -5.10
N ALA A 28 -14.28 3.50 -6.24
CA ALA A 28 -13.09 2.69 -6.43
C ALA A 28 -11.98 3.08 -5.45
N GLN A 29 -11.74 4.36 -5.25
CA GLN A 29 -10.77 4.87 -4.29
C GLN A 29 -11.13 4.50 -2.85
N LEU A 30 -12.40 4.59 -2.48
CA LEU A 30 -12.87 4.24 -1.13
C LEU A 30 -12.73 2.74 -0.86
N GLU A 31 -13.01 1.88 -1.82
CA GLU A 31 -12.81 0.43 -1.71
C GLU A 31 -11.33 0.08 -1.51
N VAL A 32 -10.43 0.71 -2.26
CA VAL A 32 -8.99 0.52 -2.10
C VAL A 32 -8.54 1.00 -0.72
N PHE A 33 -9.01 2.18 -0.29
CA PHE A 33 -8.73 2.70 1.05
C PHE A 33 -9.12 1.71 2.14
N HIS A 34 -10.35 1.22 2.14
CA HIS A 34 -10.81 0.24 3.12
C HIS A 34 -10.02 -1.08 3.07
N SER A 35 -9.64 -1.53 1.89
CA SER A 35 -8.82 -2.72 1.71
C SER A 35 -7.44 -2.55 2.33
N LEU A 36 -6.78 -1.41 2.10
CA LEU A 36 -5.46 -1.11 2.65
C LEU A 36 -5.49 -0.99 4.19
N ILE A 37 -6.43 -0.24 4.74
CA ILE A 37 -6.60 -0.09 6.19
C ILE A 37 -6.86 -1.43 6.86
N ARG A 38 -7.76 -2.23 6.29
CA ARG A 38 -8.07 -3.57 6.81
C ARG A 38 -6.89 -4.52 6.78
N SER A 39 -6.12 -4.49 5.71
CA SER A 39 -4.93 -5.34 5.56
C SER A 39 -3.84 -4.96 6.56
N ALA A 40 -3.61 -3.66 6.78
CA ALA A 40 -2.55 -3.17 7.65
C ALA A 40 -2.93 -3.07 9.14
N ARG A 41 -4.18 -3.33 9.52
CA ARG A 41 -4.69 -3.08 10.90
C ARG A 41 -3.91 -3.79 12.02
N TYR A 42 -3.31 -4.93 11.75
CA TYR A 42 -2.57 -5.72 12.74
C TYR A 42 -1.05 -5.55 12.65
N THR A 43 -0.56 -4.71 11.76
CA THR A 43 0.84 -4.31 11.74
C THR A 43 1.15 -3.43 12.94
N GLU A 44 2.44 -3.23 13.25
CA GLU A 44 2.84 -2.31 14.31
C GLU A 44 2.33 -0.90 14.05
N TRP A 45 2.49 -0.40 12.82
CA TRP A 45 1.99 0.90 12.39
C TRP A 45 0.47 1.01 12.50
N GLY A 46 -0.25 -0.01 12.02
CA GLY A 46 -1.71 -0.04 12.07
C GLY A 46 -2.26 -0.02 13.49
N ARG A 47 -1.63 -0.73 14.42
CA ARG A 47 -1.99 -0.70 15.84
C ARG A 47 -1.67 0.64 16.48
N LYS A 48 -0.51 1.22 16.18
CA LYS A 48 -0.10 2.53 16.69
C LYS A 48 -1.12 3.63 16.35
N HIS A 49 -1.74 3.55 15.17
CA HIS A 49 -2.71 4.53 14.68
C HIS A 49 -4.16 4.04 14.74
N ASP A 50 -4.39 2.91 15.40
CA ASP A 50 -5.72 2.31 15.60
C ASP A 50 -6.53 2.16 14.31
N TYR A 51 -5.90 1.55 13.31
CA TYR A 51 -6.52 1.31 12.00
C TYR A 51 -7.82 0.51 12.08
N GLY A 52 -7.98 -0.32 13.11
CA GLY A 52 -9.19 -1.12 13.30
C GLY A 52 -10.46 -0.31 13.51
N THR A 53 -10.35 0.95 13.91
CA THR A 53 -11.47 1.85 14.16
C THR A 53 -11.60 2.97 13.13
N ILE A 54 -10.71 3.04 12.15
CA ILE A 54 -10.80 4.02 11.06
C ILE A 54 -11.83 3.55 10.05
N THR A 55 -12.87 4.35 9.82
CA THR A 55 -13.97 4.03 8.91
C THR A 55 -13.93 4.83 7.62
N ASP A 56 -13.29 5.99 7.59
CA ASP A 56 -13.26 6.87 6.44
C ASP A 56 -11.92 7.62 6.30
N PRO A 57 -11.66 8.23 5.13
CA PRO A 57 -10.42 8.97 4.88
C PRO A 57 -10.22 10.19 5.77
N ASP A 58 -11.27 10.83 6.28
CA ASP A 58 -11.14 12.00 7.14
C ASP A 58 -10.65 11.60 8.53
N GLU A 59 -11.16 10.51 9.09
CA GLU A 59 -10.61 9.91 10.31
C GLU A 59 -9.15 9.52 10.13
N PHE A 60 -8.80 8.95 8.99
CA PHE A 60 -7.41 8.61 8.69
C PHE A 60 -6.50 9.85 8.73
N ARG A 61 -6.90 10.94 8.07
CA ARG A 61 -6.13 12.20 8.07
C ARG A 61 -5.94 12.79 9.46
N GLN A 62 -6.94 12.64 10.33
CA GLN A 62 -6.89 13.15 11.70
C GLN A 62 -5.95 12.34 12.60
N ARG A 63 -5.89 11.03 12.40
CA ARG A 63 -5.13 10.10 13.26
C ARG A 63 -3.73 9.82 12.80
N VAL A 64 -3.51 9.78 11.48
CA VAL A 64 -2.22 9.44 10.89
C VAL A 64 -1.55 10.71 10.39
N PRO A 65 -0.51 11.19 11.08
CA PRO A 65 0.20 12.38 10.65
C PRO A 65 0.93 12.15 9.33
N VAL A 66 1.11 13.20 8.56
CA VAL A 66 1.95 13.16 7.36
C VAL A 66 3.38 12.79 7.77
N GLN A 67 3.96 11.85 7.06
CA GLN A 67 5.31 11.32 7.32
C GLN A 67 6.25 11.73 6.20
N ASP A 68 7.48 12.02 6.55
CA ASP A 68 8.58 12.05 5.60
C ASP A 68 9.41 10.75 5.69
N TYR A 69 10.47 10.66 4.89
CA TYR A 69 11.30 9.46 4.89
C TYR A 69 12.06 9.27 6.23
N GLU A 70 12.47 10.34 6.89
CA GLU A 70 13.18 10.24 8.16
C GLU A 70 12.29 9.67 9.27
N ASP A 71 10.98 9.95 9.24
CA ASP A 71 10.01 9.35 10.16
C ASP A 71 9.85 7.85 9.95
N VAL A 72 9.90 7.39 8.70
CA VAL A 72 9.70 5.98 8.33
C VAL A 72 11.00 5.17 8.37
N LYS A 73 12.12 5.82 8.26
CA LYS A 73 13.46 5.21 8.22
C LYS A 73 13.78 4.23 9.36
N PRO A 74 13.37 4.48 10.63
CA PRO A 74 13.57 3.50 11.69
C PRO A 74 12.87 2.17 11.44
N PHE A 75 11.67 2.19 10.87
CA PHE A 75 10.92 0.99 10.47
C PHE A 75 11.63 0.27 9.31
N VAL A 76 12.09 1.02 8.32
CA VAL A 76 12.86 0.46 7.19
C VAL A 76 14.14 -0.23 7.69
N ALA A 77 14.85 0.37 8.65
CA ALA A 77 16.04 -0.22 9.25
C ALA A 77 15.74 -1.56 9.96
N ARG A 78 14.63 -1.64 10.67
CA ARG A 78 14.16 -2.87 11.34
C ARG A 78 13.76 -3.94 10.33
N LEU A 79 13.01 -3.58 9.29
CA LEU A 79 12.65 -4.47 8.18
C LEU A 79 13.88 -5.06 7.50
N ARG A 80 14.91 -4.25 7.26
CA ARG A 80 16.19 -4.70 6.68
C ARG A 80 16.96 -5.67 7.59
N LYS A 81 16.72 -5.64 8.89
CA LYS A 81 17.27 -6.61 9.86
C LYS A 81 16.45 -7.90 9.95
N GLY A 82 15.35 -8.01 9.21
CA GLY A 82 14.49 -9.19 9.15
C GLY A 82 13.22 -9.12 10.00
N GLU A 83 12.97 -8.01 10.71
CA GLU A 83 11.68 -7.83 11.39
C GLU A 83 10.57 -7.72 10.35
N GLN A 84 9.40 -8.26 10.65
CA GLN A 84 8.24 -8.29 9.76
C GLN A 84 7.01 -7.70 10.45
N ASN A 85 5.94 -7.51 9.69
CA ASN A 85 4.67 -6.99 10.18
C ASN A 85 4.76 -5.61 10.86
N LEU A 86 5.64 -4.75 10.36
CA LEU A 86 5.82 -3.39 10.87
C LEU A 86 4.91 -2.39 10.18
N LEU A 87 5.00 -2.28 8.86
CA LEU A 87 4.24 -1.35 8.01
C LEU A 87 3.19 -2.08 7.17
N TRP A 88 3.45 -3.32 6.80
CA TRP A 88 2.59 -4.15 5.99
C TRP A 88 2.63 -5.61 6.46
N PRO A 89 1.53 -6.38 6.36
CA PRO A 89 1.44 -7.72 6.97
C PRO A 89 2.21 -8.81 6.23
N THR A 90 2.47 -8.64 4.93
CA THR A 90 3.24 -9.64 4.17
C THR A 90 4.73 -9.47 4.35
N ASP A 91 5.47 -10.58 4.28
CA ASP A 91 6.92 -10.56 4.41
C ASP A 91 7.57 -9.69 3.32
N MET A 92 8.33 -8.71 3.75
CA MET A 92 9.13 -7.86 2.86
C MET A 92 10.50 -8.50 2.63
N LYS A 93 10.70 -9.04 1.44
CA LYS A 93 11.95 -9.72 1.04
C LYS A 93 12.81 -8.85 0.13
N TRP A 94 12.22 -7.84 -0.47
CA TRP A 94 12.85 -6.98 -1.47
C TRP A 94 12.76 -5.53 -1.06
N PHE A 95 13.84 -4.80 -1.33
CA PHE A 95 13.92 -3.37 -1.10
C PHE A 95 14.41 -2.69 -2.36
N ALA A 96 13.68 -1.68 -2.81
CA ALA A 96 14.17 -0.79 -3.83
C ALA A 96 15.19 0.19 -3.22
N LYS A 97 16.21 0.52 -3.98
CA LYS A 97 17.18 1.55 -3.59
C LYS A 97 17.06 2.72 -4.56
N SER A 98 16.71 3.88 -4.05
CA SER A 98 16.63 5.07 -4.89
C SER A 98 18.04 5.51 -5.31
N SER A 99 18.17 6.03 -6.54
CA SER A 99 19.37 6.76 -6.96
C SER A 99 19.45 8.06 -6.16
N GLY A 100 20.52 8.28 -5.39
CA GLY A 100 20.76 9.56 -4.75
C GLY A 100 21.00 10.64 -5.82
N THR A 101 20.25 11.73 -5.77
CA THR A 101 20.65 12.97 -6.45
C THR A 101 21.80 13.62 -5.71
N THR A 102 22.56 14.47 -6.39
CA THR A 102 23.77 15.13 -5.85
C THR A 102 23.54 15.69 -4.45
N GLY A 103 24.16 15.08 -3.44
CA GLY A 103 24.08 15.49 -2.03
C GLY A 103 23.07 14.74 -1.18
N ASP A 104 22.18 13.94 -1.78
CA ASP A 104 21.20 13.16 -1.04
C ASP A 104 21.60 11.67 -1.01
N ARG A 105 21.49 11.05 0.17
CA ARG A 105 21.82 9.63 0.33
C ARG A 105 20.72 8.77 -0.28
N SER A 106 21.09 7.69 -0.95
CA SER A 106 20.13 6.67 -1.43
C SER A 106 19.21 6.20 -0.31
N LYS A 107 17.92 6.11 -0.62
CA LYS A 107 16.87 5.65 0.31
C LYS A 107 16.49 4.22 -0.02
N PHE A 108 16.24 3.41 1.00
CA PHE A 108 15.66 2.07 0.84
C PHE A 108 14.14 2.16 0.98
N ILE A 109 13.44 1.55 0.05
CA ILE A 109 11.98 1.54 -0.03
C ILE A 109 11.53 0.08 0.05
N PRO A 110 10.81 -0.31 1.11
CA PRO A 110 10.27 -1.65 1.26
C PRO A 110 9.12 -1.92 0.29
#